data_779e1e7829694f486b22046da605b11e
#
_entry.id   779e1e7829694f486b22046da605b11e
#
_cell.length_a   1.000
_cell.length_b   1.000
_cell.length_c   1.000
_cell.angle_alpha   90.00
_cell.angle_beta   90.00
_cell.angle_gamma   90.00
#
_symmetry.space_group_name_H-M   'P 1'
#
loop_
_entity.id
_entity.type
_entity.pdbx_description
1 polymer ?
#
loop_
_entity_poly.entity_id
_entity_poly.type
_entity_poly.pdbx_seq_one_letter_code
_entity_poly.pdbx_strand_id
1 'polypeptide(L)'
;MIELKYLSKTFQMKDGAVKALQNINLTIPDGSIYGIIGMSGAGKSTLVRCINLLERPTGGSVVIDGVAMETLSPASLRKRRREITMIFQQFNLLMQRTCLKNVCFPMELAGVKKAEAEKRAMELLEMVGLPDKANAYPAQLSGGQKQRIAIARALATNPKVLLCDEATSALDPNTTHSILTLIKDINRKLGITVVVITHQMSVVEEICDSVAILDGGVVVEQGSVQEIFANPKTAAAKRLVAPNGGSAARDLSSFAPDDHVVRVTFNGSSAAKPLVASLAAEKGILVSVLSADTRDLSGQCYGSMLLKLPADLDEAKQAAAYMRAQPGITVEEVTGE
;
A
#
# COMPACT_ATOMS: atom_id res chain seq x y z
N MET A 1 -6.46 5.08 17.12
CA MET A 1 -5.01 5.08 16.81
C MET A 1 -4.42 3.70 17.10
N ILE A 2 -3.57 3.19 16.20
CA ILE A 2 -2.85 1.93 16.40
C ILE A 2 -1.38 2.24 16.59
N GLU A 3 -0.79 1.73 17.68
CA GLU A 3 0.64 1.88 17.97
C GLU A 3 1.26 0.49 18.16
N LEU A 4 2.32 0.22 17.44
CA LEU A 4 3.16 -0.95 17.60
C LEU A 4 4.44 -0.49 18.31
N LYS A 5 4.74 -1.08 19.46
CA LYS A 5 5.89 -0.69 20.31
C LYS A 5 6.83 -1.88 20.45
N TYR A 6 8.00 -1.78 19.81
CA TYR A 6 9.05 -2.81 19.83
C TYR A 6 8.53 -4.21 19.46
N LEU A 7 7.52 -4.27 18.57
CA LEU A 7 6.81 -5.50 18.23
C LEU A 7 7.74 -6.49 17.55
N SER A 8 7.82 -7.70 18.08
CA SER A 8 8.66 -8.77 17.56
C SER A 8 7.89 -10.08 17.50
N LYS A 9 8.14 -10.88 16.45
CA LYS A 9 7.56 -12.22 16.29
C LYS A 9 8.61 -13.18 15.79
N THR A 10 8.83 -14.25 16.55
CA THR A 10 9.69 -15.37 16.18
C THR A 10 8.85 -16.63 16.15
N PHE A 11 8.94 -17.40 15.07
CA PHE A 11 8.34 -18.73 14.96
C PHE A 11 9.41 -19.78 15.26
N GLN A 12 9.08 -20.72 16.14
CA GLN A 12 9.93 -21.90 16.41
C GLN A 12 9.58 -22.97 15.36
N MET A 13 10.55 -23.39 14.60
CA MET A 13 10.43 -24.48 13.61
C MET A 13 11.32 -25.65 14.02
N LYS A 14 11.13 -26.82 13.40
CA LYS A 14 11.96 -28.01 13.68
C LYS A 14 13.43 -27.76 13.38
N ASP A 15 13.71 -26.96 12.38
CA ASP A 15 15.06 -26.68 11.85
C ASP A 15 15.62 -25.33 12.33
N GLY A 16 15.04 -24.72 13.37
CA GLY A 16 15.51 -23.45 13.93
C GLY A 16 14.41 -22.42 14.17
N ALA A 17 14.81 -21.21 14.52
CA ALA A 17 13.89 -20.10 14.79
C ALA A 17 13.90 -19.09 13.63
N VAL A 18 12.72 -18.73 13.13
CA VAL A 18 12.53 -17.71 12.10
C VAL A 18 12.01 -16.42 12.73
N LYS A 19 12.82 -15.37 12.68
CA LYS A 19 12.43 -14.02 13.13
C LYS A 19 11.64 -13.33 12.04
N ALA A 20 10.31 -13.42 12.10
CA ALA A 20 9.41 -12.84 11.11
C ALA A 20 9.21 -11.33 11.28
N LEU A 21 9.30 -10.83 12.52
CA LEU A 21 9.24 -9.40 12.83
C LEU A 21 10.27 -9.08 13.92
N GLN A 22 10.94 -7.94 13.76
CA GLN A 22 12.02 -7.53 14.65
C GLN A 22 11.85 -6.05 15.00
N ASN A 23 11.52 -5.79 16.28
CA ASN A 23 11.52 -4.46 16.87
C ASN A 23 10.72 -3.40 16.07
N ILE A 24 9.55 -3.76 15.58
CA ILE A 24 8.69 -2.87 14.79
C ILE A 24 8.13 -1.76 15.68
N ASN A 25 8.38 -0.52 15.27
CA ASN A 25 7.79 0.66 15.86
C ASN A 25 7.01 1.40 14.77
N LEU A 26 5.69 1.51 14.94
CA LEU A 26 4.79 2.06 13.94
C LEU A 26 3.59 2.71 14.60
N THR A 27 3.20 3.88 14.12
CA THR A 27 1.98 4.57 14.54
C THR A 27 1.07 4.80 13.33
N ILE A 28 -0.17 4.31 13.42
CA ILE A 28 -1.19 4.48 12.38
C ILE A 28 -2.26 5.42 12.93
N PRO A 29 -2.43 6.60 12.32
CA PRO A 29 -3.43 7.58 12.75
C PRO A 29 -4.87 7.08 12.57
N ASP A 30 -5.79 7.58 13.40
CA ASP A 30 -7.22 7.29 13.21
C ASP A 30 -7.75 7.88 11.91
N GLY A 31 -8.65 7.14 11.28
CA GLY A 31 -9.33 7.56 10.05
C GLY A 31 -8.45 7.57 8.79
N SER A 32 -7.15 7.27 8.90
CA SER A 32 -6.24 7.21 7.76
C SER A 32 -6.34 5.89 7.00
N ILE A 33 -5.91 5.92 5.73
CA ILE A 33 -5.60 4.71 4.96
C ILE A 33 -4.08 4.54 4.97
N TYR A 34 -3.60 3.53 5.68
CA TYR A 34 -2.19 3.29 5.90
C TYR A 34 -1.69 2.06 5.14
N GLY A 35 -0.69 2.22 4.30
CA GLY A 35 -0.06 1.14 3.54
C GLY A 35 1.06 0.44 4.33
N ILE A 36 1.13 -0.89 4.27
CA ILE A 36 2.28 -1.68 4.70
C ILE A 36 2.75 -2.48 3.50
N ILE A 37 3.91 -2.13 2.97
CA ILE A 37 4.44 -2.74 1.75
C ILE A 37 5.78 -3.42 1.99
N GLY A 38 6.14 -4.28 1.06
CA GLY A 38 7.41 -5.01 1.08
C GLY A 38 7.36 -6.21 0.13
N MET A 39 8.52 -6.78 -0.14
CA MET A 39 8.62 -7.97 -0.98
C MET A 39 7.93 -9.18 -0.34
N SER A 40 7.73 -10.25 -1.13
CA SER A 40 7.25 -11.52 -0.57
C SER A 40 8.19 -12.01 0.54
N GLY A 41 7.61 -12.51 1.65
CA GLY A 41 8.40 -12.95 2.81
C GLY A 41 8.86 -11.84 3.76
N ALA A 42 8.62 -10.56 3.48
CA ALA A 42 9.05 -9.44 4.34
C ALA A 42 8.40 -9.41 5.75
N GLY A 43 7.37 -10.23 6.02
CA GLY A 43 6.68 -10.29 7.31
C GLY A 43 5.33 -9.56 7.36
N LYS A 44 4.84 -9.00 6.25
CA LYS A 44 3.61 -8.19 6.17
C LYS A 44 2.37 -8.87 6.75
N SER A 45 2.04 -10.08 6.27
CA SER A 45 0.87 -10.83 6.78
C SER A 45 1.03 -11.25 8.24
N THR A 46 2.27 -11.48 8.70
CA THR A 46 2.54 -11.72 10.12
C THR A 46 2.26 -10.47 10.94
N LEU A 47 2.66 -9.29 10.43
CA LEU A 47 2.44 -8.02 11.12
C LEU A 47 0.95 -7.74 11.30
N VAL A 48 0.13 -7.87 10.24
CA VAL A 48 -1.31 -7.66 10.36
C VAL A 48 -2.00 -8.65 11.28
N ARG A 49 -1.55 -9.91 11.28
CA ARG A 49 -2.06 -10.92 12.20
C ARG A 49 -1.67 -10.63 13.65
N CYS A 50 -0.53 -9.99 13.87
CA CYS A 50 -0.14 -9.49 15.21
C CYS A 50 -1.01 -8.29 15.62
N ILE A 51 -1.34 -7.35 14.73
CA ILE A 51 -2.25 -6.23 15.03
C ILE A 51 -3.59 -6.73 15.56
N ASN A 52 -4.16 -7.76 14.95
CA ASN A 52 -5.41 -8.39 15.37
C ASN A 52 -5.22 -9.50 16.42
N LEU A 53 -4.00 -9.70 16.92
CA LEU A 53 -3.62 -10.82 17.80
C LEU A 53 -4.07 -12.21 17.31
N LEU A 54 -4.31 -12.41 16.02
CA LEU A 54 -4.42 -13.77 15.45
C LEU A 54 -3.11 -14.52 15.61
N GLU A 55 -1.99 -13.78 15.54
CA GLU A 55 -0.67 -14.22 15.97
C GLU A 55 -0.25 -13.40 17.19
N ARG A 56 0.11 -14.09 18.29
CA ARG A 56 0.64 -13.39 19.45
C ARG A 56 2.09 -12.99 19.21
N PRO A 57 2.46 -11.72 19.42
CA PRO A 57 3.85 -11.30 19.39
C PRO A 57 4.68 -12.07 20.42
N THR A 58 5.98 -12.23 20.15
CA THR A 58 6.95 -12.80 21.11
C THR A 58 7.61 -11.73 21.97
N GLY A 59 7.47 -10.46 21.57
CA GLY A 59 7.96 -9.29 22.32
C GLY A 59 7.29 -8.02 21.86
N GLY A 60 7.37 -6.98 22.66
CA GLY A 60 6.70 -5.70 22.40
C GLY A 60 5.20 -5.71 22.63
N SER A 61 4.50 -4.69 22.14
CA SER A 61 3.07 -4.54 22.36
C SER A 61 2.33 -3.95 21.17
N VAL A 62 1.03 -4.30 21.07
CA VAL A 62 0.04 -3.73 20.15
C VAL A 62 -0.95 -2.92 20.96
N VAL A 63 -0.95 -1.60 20.80
CA VAL A 63 -1.85 -0.69 21.50
C VAL A 63 -2.86 -0.14 20.52
N ILE A 64 -4.16 -0.31 20.77
CA ILE A 64 -5.24 0.22 19.94
C ILE A 64 -6.17 1.03 20.81
N ASP A 65 -6.33 2.31 20.48
CA ASP A 65 -7.09 3.30 21.29
C ASP A 65 -6.64 3.31 22.76
N GLY A 66 -5.33 3.28 22.99
CA GLY A 66 -4.74 3.29 24.32
C GLY A 66 -4.79 1.96 25.09
N VAL A 67 -5.34 0.88 24.49
CA VAL A 67 -5.48 -0.42 25.13
C VAL A 67 -4.44 -1.39 24.57
N ALA A 68 -3.59 -1.95 25.43
CA ALA A 68 -2.64 -3.00 25.09
C ALA A 68 -3.39 -4.31 24.87
N MET A 69 -3.40 -4.79 23.62
CA MET A 69 -4.24 -5.92 23.16
C MET A 69 -3.84 -7.24 23.83
N GLU A 70 -2.57 -7.46 24.10
CA GLU A 70 -2.02 -8.68 24.72
C GLU A 70 -2.40 -8.84 26.18
N THR A 71 -2.79 -7.78 26.86
CA THR A 71 -3.22 -7.80 28.26
C THR A 71 -4.69 -8.19 28.45
N LEU A 72 -5.45 -8.21 27.35
CA LEU A 72 -6.86 -8.49 27.38
C LEU A 72 -7.16 -9.97 27.69
N SER A 73 -8.19 -10.21 28.52
CA SER A 73 -8.75 -11.55 28.69
C SER A 73 -9.29 -12.09 27.36
N PRO A 74 -9.40 -13.41 27.19
CA PRO A 74 -9.95 -14.00 25.96
C PRO A 74 -11.36 -13.47 25.59
N ALA A 75 -12.18 -13.16 26.59
CA ALA A 75 -13.52 -12.61 26.37
C ALA A 75 -13.45 -11.16 25.87
N SER A 76 -12.63 -10.32 26.52
CA SER A 76 -12.40 -8.94 26.13
C SER A 76 -11.74 -8.83 24.75
N LEU A 77 -10.78 -9.71 24.45
CA LEU A 77 -10.15 -9.77 23.13
C LEU A 77 -11.15 -10.13 22.02
N ARG A 78 -12.05 -11.10 22.26
CA ARG A 78 -13.13 -11.40 21.29
C ARG A 78 -14.05 -10.20 21.06
N LYS A 79 -14.39 -9.43 22.11
CA LYS A 79 -15.17 -8.21 21.98
C LYS A 79 -14.42 -7.17 21.16
N ARG A 80 -13.14 -6.95 21.47
CA ARG A 80 -12.30 -5.97 20.77
C ARG A 80 -12.09 -6.32 19.28
N ARG A 81 -11.95 -7.60 18.93
CA ARG A 81 -11.85 -8.07 17.54
C ARG A 81 -13.10 -7.80 16.69
N ARG A 82 -14.25 -7.50 17.28
CA ARG A 82 -15.43 -7.03 16.52
C ARG A 82 -15.26 -5.61 16.00
N GLU A 83 -14.39 -4.83 16.65
CA GLU A 83 -14.06 -3.46 16.25
C GLU A 83 -12.84 -3.43 15.29
N ILE A 84 -12.13 -4.56 15.12
CA ILE A 84 -10.95 -4.69 14.27
C ILE A 84 -11.20 -5.86 13.33
N THR A 85 -11.74 -5.57 12.16
CA THR A 85 -12.11 -6.61 11.19
C THR A 85 -11.03 -6.79 10.12
N MET A 86 -11.07 -7.93 9.44
CA MET A 86 -10.04 -8.28 8.46
C MET A 86 -10.66 -8.81 7.18
N ILE A 87 -10.17 -8.32 6.05
CA ILE A 87 -10.39 -8.86 4.72
C ILE A 87 -9.16 -9.69 4.36
N PHE A 88 -9.37 -10.94 4.02
CA PHE A 88 -8.31 -11.89 3.69
C PHE A 88 -8.09 -11.99 2.18
N GLN A 89 -6.90 -12.39 1.79
CA GLN A 89 -6.50 -12.59 0.40
C GLN A 89 -7.44 -13.52 -0.38
N GLN A 90 -7.96 -14.58 0.23
CA GLN A 90 -8.82 -15.59 -0.40
C GLN A 90 -10.32 -15.41 -0.10
N PHE A 91 -10.80 -14.18 0.16
CA PHE A 91 -12.20 -13.82 0.50
C PHE A 91 -12.74 -14.53 1.74
N ASN A 92 -12.43 -15.79 1.99
CA ASN A 92 -12.87 -16.65 3.09
C ASN A 92 -14.39 -16.63 3.33
N LEU A 93 -15.17 -16.62 2.25
CA LEU A 93 -16.63 -16.70 2.33
C LEU A 93 -17.08 -18.10 2.72
N LEU A 94 -18.16 -18.16 3.49
CA LEU A 94 -18.82 -19.41 3.85
C LEU A 94 -19.59 -19.94 2.63
N MET A 95 -19.02 -20.91 1.94
CA MET A 95 -19.50 -21.40 0.62
C MET A 95 -20.92 -21.99 0.67
N GLN A 96 -21.33 -22.51 1.84
CA GLN A 96 -22.65 -23.10 2.06
C GLN A 96 -23.70 -22.09 2.56
N ARG A 97 -23.35 -20.81 2.66
CA ARG A 97 -24.25 -19.73 3.05
C ARG A 97 -24.44 -18.74 1.89
N THR A 98 -25.64 -18.18 1.78
CA THR A 98 -25.92 -17.10 0.82
C THR A 98 -25.09 -15.85 1.16
N CYS A 99 -25.02 -14.89 0.24
CA CYS A 99 -24.32 -13.62 0.47
C CYS A 99 -24.89 -12.87 1.69
N LEU A 100 -26.21 -12.77 1.79
CA LEU A 100 -26.86 -12.17 2.96
C LEU A 100 -26.42 -12.85 4.27
N LYS A 101 -26.46 -14.20 4.30
CA LYS A 101 -26.05 -14.96 5.49
C LYS A 101 -24.54 -14.86 5.78
N ASN A 102 -23.71 -14.67 4.77
CA ASN A 102 -22.29 -14.37 4.96
C ASN A 102 -22.10 -13.01 5.67
N VAL A 103 -22.84 -11.98 5.28
CA VAL A 103 -22.78 -10.66 5.90
C VAL A 103 -23.40 -10.67 7.29
N CYS A 104 -24.48 -11.42 7.52
CA CYS A 104 -25.10 -11.58 8.85
C CYS A 104 -24.19 -12.31 9.86
N PHE A 105 -23.29 -13.18 9.42
CA PHE A 105 -22.55 -14.08 10.28
C PHE A 105 -21.79 -13.42 11.45
N PRO A 106 -21.02 -12.32 11.26
CA PRO A 106 -20.37 -11.64 12.37
C PRO A 106 -21.36 -11.06 13.41
N MET A 107 -22.53 -10.62 12.96
CA MET A 107 -23.60 -10.11 13.83
C MET A 107 -24.30 -11.22 14.60
N GLU A 108 -24.50 -12.41 13.95
CA GLU A 108 -24.98 -13.63 14.64
C GLU A 108 -24.06 -13.99 15.79
N LEU A 109 -22.73 -14.01 15.57
CA LEU A 109 -21.73 -14.27 16.61
C LEU A 109 -21.70 -13.18 17.69
N ALA A 110 -22.13 -11.98 17.35
CA ALA A 110 -22.26 -10.88 18.30
C ALA A 110 -23.54 -10.93 19.14
N GLY A 111 -24.48 -11.83 18.82
CA GLY A 111 -25.76 -11.97 19.50
C GLY A 111 -26.82 -10.97 19.03
N VAL A 112 -26.65 -10.36 17.87
CA VAL A 112 -27.64 -9.46 17.27
C VAL A 112 -28.86 -10.25 16.83
N LYS A 113 -30.07 -9.71 17.05
CA LYS A 113 -31.31 -10.34 16.64
C LYS A 113 -31.36 -10.52 15.11
N LYS A 114 -31.90 -11.65 14.65
CA LYS A 114 -31.92 -12.03 13.23
C LYS A 114 -32.48 -10.92 12.32
N ALA A 115 -33.63 -10.36 12.65
CA ALA A 115 -34.27 -9.31 11.84
C ALA A 115 -33.39 -8.05 11.71
N GLU A 116 -32.71 -7.66 12.78
CA GLU A 116 -31.78 -6.52 12.80
C GLU A 116 -30.52 -6.82 11.98
N ALA A 117 -29.96 -8.04 12.11
CA ALA A 117 -28.81 -8.48 11.34
C ALA A 117 -29.14 -8.55 9.83
N GLU A 118 -30.31 -9.07 9.45
CA GLU A 118 -30.75 -9.13 8.05
C GLU A 118 -30.97 -7.72 7.46
N LYS A 119 -31.59 -6.80 8.21
CA LYS A 119 -31.75 -5.41 7.79
C LYS A 119 -30.40 -4.75 7.54
N ARG A 120 -29.50 -4.84 8.54
CA ARG A 120 -28.15 -4.27 8.42
C ARG A 120 -27.34 -4.90 7.28
N ALA A 121 -27.46 -6.20 7.07
CA ALA A 121 -26.80 -6.90 5.99
C ALA A 121 -27.28 -6.43 4.62
N MET A 122 -28.58 -6.15 4.44
CA MET A 122 -29.11 -5.58 3.19
C MET A 122 -28.56 -4.17 2.92
N GLU A 123 -28.52 -3.30 3.94
CA GLU A 123 -27.90 -1.96 3.82
C GLU A 123 -26.43 -2.06 3.37
N LEU A 124 -25.70 -3.04 3.90
CA LEU A 124 -24.30 -3.26 3.51
C LEU A 124 -24.15 -3.85 2.10
N LEU A 125 -25.07 -4.71 1.68
CA LEU A 125 -25.13 -5.21 0.31
C LEU A 125 -25.42 -4.09 -0.69
N GLU A 126 -26.31 -3.16 -0.35
CA GLU A 126 -26.57 -1.94 -1.12
C GLU A 126 -25.30 -1.06 -1.20
N MET A 127 -24.62 -0.84 -0.07
CA MET A 127 -23.38 -0.06 0.00
C MET A 127 -22.28 -0.60 -0.93
N VAL A 128 -22.17 -1.92 -1.06
CA VAL A 128 -21.18 -2.56 -1.96
C VAL A 128 -21.72 -2.80 -3.37
N GLY A 129 -22.96 -2.37 -3.67
CA GLY A 129 -23.60 -2.45 -4.99
C GLY A 129 -24.04 -3.85 -5.41
N LEU A 130 -24.43 -4.71 -4.46
CA LEU A 130 -24.83 -6.11 -4.71
C LEU A 130 -26.14 -6.51 -3.98
N PRO A 131 -27.20 -5.66 -3.92
CA PRO A 131 -28.44 -6.03 -3.23
C PRO A 131 -29.16 -7.20 -3.92
N ASP A 132 -29.04 -7.30 -5.25
CA ASP A 132 -29.62 -8.37 -6.10
C ASP A 132 -28.96 -9.74 -5.84
N LYS A 133 -27.79 -9.79 -5.24
CA LYS A 133 -27.04 -11.02 -4.92
C LYS A 133 -27.28 -11.55 -3.51
N ALA A 134 -28.22 -10.96 -2.74
CA ALA A 134 -28.48 -11.35 -1.34
C ALA A 134 -28.71 -12.87 -1.19
N ASN A 135 -29.44 -13.49 -2.09
CA ASN A 135 -29.80 -14.91 -2.07
C ASN A 135 -28.81 -15.80 -2.86
N ALA A 136 -27.84 -15.24 -3.57
CA ALA A 136 -26.83 -15.99 -4.30
C ALA A 136 -25.82 -16.62 -3.35
N TYR A 137 -25.22 -17.73 -3.78
CA TYR A 137 -24.11 -18.38 -3.09
C TYR A 137 -22.77 -17.89 -3.63
N PRO A 138 -21.69 -17.93 -2.84
CA PRO A 138 -20.37 -17.49 -3.29
C PRO A 138 -19.87 -18.17 -4.57
N ALA A 139 -20.23 -19.42 -4.81
CA ALA A 139 -19.88 -20.14 -6.04
C ALA A 139 -20.44 -19.49 -7.32
N GLN A 140 -21.51 -18.73 -7.22
CA GLN A 140 -22.21 -18.04 -8.33
C GLN A 140 -21.65 -16.62 -8.61
N LEU A 141 -20.61 -16.19 -7.89
CA LEU A 141 -20.07 -14.84 -7.94
C LEU A 141 -18.72 -14.79 -8.65
N SER A 142 -18.47 -13.69 -9.35
CA SER A 142 -17.12 -13.35 -9.82
C SER A 142 -16.16 -13.03 -8.65
N GLY A 143 -14.86 -12.98 -8.90
CA GLY A 143 -13.85 -12.62 -7.90
C GLY A 143 -14.12 -11.26 -7.25
N GLY A 144 -14.40 -10.23 -8.05
CA GLY A 144 -14.74 -8.90 -7.55
C GLY A 144 -16.04 -8.86 -6.75
N GLN A 145 -17.06 -9.62 -7.14
CA GLN A 145 -18.28 -9.74 -6.36
C GLN A 145 -18.03 -10.44 -5.02
N LYS A 146 -17.24 -11.52 -4.99
CA LYS A 146 -16.83 -12.17 -3.74
C LYS A 146 -16.11 -11.20 -2.81
N GLN A 147 -15.22 -10.37 -3.36
CA GLN A 147 -14.51 -9.36 -2.58
C GLN A 147 -15.45 -8.31 -2.00
N ARG A 148 -16.42 -7.81 -2.77
CA ARG A 148 -17.43 -6.89 -2.27
C ARG A 148 -18.27 -7.49 -1.14
N ILE A 149 -18.65 -8.77 -1.22
CA ILE A 149 -19.32 -9.47 -0.12
C ILE A 149 -18.41 -9.61 1.11
N ALA A 150 -17.11 -9.90 0.92
CA ALA A 150 -16.14 -9.96 2.02
C ALA A 150 -15.99 -8.60 2.72
N ILE A 151 -15.99 -7.50 1.96
CA ILE A 151 -16.00 -6.12 2.49
C ILE A 151 -17.29 -5.87 3.29
N ALA A 152 -18.47 -6.16 2.72
CA ALA A 152 -19.75 -6.00 3.42
C ALA A 152 -19.78 -6.78 4.75
N ARG A 153 -19.29 -8.04 4.73
CA ARG A 153 -19.16 -8.86 5.94
C ARG A 153 -18.22 -8.25 6.97
N ALA A 154 -17.09 -7.68 6.55
CA ALA A 154 -16.14 -7.04 7.44
C ALA A 154 -16.74 -5.79 8.11
N LEU A 155 -17.65 -5.08 7.45
CA LEU A 155 -18.33 -3.89 7.98
C LEU A 155 -19.52 -4.20 8.88
N ALA A 156 -19.96 -5.46 8.97
CA ALA A 156 -21.20 -5.86 9.64
C ALA A 156 -21.25 -5.46 11.12
N THR A 157 -20.11 -5.47 11.81
CA THR A 157 -20.02 -5.14 13.25
C THR A 157 -19.67 -3.66 13.52
N ASN A 158 -19.75 -2.79 12.52
CA ASN A 158 -19.36 -1.38 12.60
C ASN A 158 -17.92 -1.21 13.15
N PRO A 159 -16.92 -1.76 12.46
CA PRO A 159 -15.55 -1.73 12.94
C PRO A 159 -14.98 -0.30 12.95
N LYS A 160 -14.00 -0.06 13.83
CA LYS A 160 -13.16 1.14 13.81
C LYS A 160 -11.93 0.96 12.91
N VAL A 161 -11.47 -0.30 12.76
CA VAL A 161 -10.28 -0.65 12.01
C VAL A 161 -10.62 -1.76 11.00
N LEU A 162 -10.21 -1.55 9.76
CA LEU A 162 -10.31 -2.52 8.66
C LEU A 162 -8.90 -2.91 8.21
N LEU A 163 -8.53 -4.16 8.42
CA LEU A 163 -7.25 -4.71 7.97
C LEU A 163 -7.47 -5.43 6.63
N CYS A 164 -6.71 -5.04 5.60
CA CYS A 164 -6.79 -5.61 4.26
C CYS A 164 -5.49 -6.35 3.93
N ASP A 165 -5.52 -7.70 4.03
CA ASP A 165 -4.35 -8.55 3.72
C ASP A 165 -4.42 -8.97 2.24
N GLU A 166 -3.65 -8.28 1.39
CA GLU A 166 -3.59 -8.51 -0.07
C GLU A 166 -4.97 -8.62 -0.74
N ALA A 167 -5.90 -7.77 -0.33
CA ALA A 167 -7.32 -7.85 -0.67
C ALA A 167 -7.63 -7.75 -2.19
N THR A 168 -6.66 -7.41 -3.03
CA THR A 168 -6.82 -7.24 -4.48
C THR A 168 -5.90 -8.12 -5.32
N SER A 169 -5.02 -8.92 -4.70
CA SER A 169 -3.97 -9.68 -5.41
C SER A 169 -4.50 -10.73 -6.40
N ALA A 170 -5.74 -11.19 -6.22
CA ALA A 170 -6.38 -12.20 -7.08
C ALA A 170 -7.37 -11.59 -8.09
N LEU A 171 -7.36 -10.27 -8.29
CA LEU A 171 -8.30 -9.54 -9.14
C LEU A 171 -7.58 -8.93 -10.35
N ASP A 172 -8.33 -8.74 -11.43
CA ASP A 172 -7.85 -7.99 -12.59
C ASP A 172 -7.72 -6.48 -12.26
N PRO A 173 -6.95 -5.71 -13.05
CA PRO A 173 -6.69 -4.29 -12.76
C PRO A 173 -7.94 -3.43 -12.63
N ASN A 174 -8.94 -3.61 -13.49
CA ASN A 174 -10.17 -2.81 -13.47
C ASN A 174 -11.00 -3.10 -12.21
N THR A 175 -11.11 -4.38 -11.87
CA THR A 175 -11.78 -4.81 -10.63
C THR A 175 -11.02 -4.31 -9.41
N THR A 176 -9.68 -4.36 -9.43
CA THR A 176 -8.83 -3.81 -8.36
C THR A 176 -9.13 -2.35 -8.12
N HIS A 177 -9.08 -1.51 -9.15
CA HIS A 177 -9.42 -0.08 -9.07
C HIS A 177 -10.81 0.14 -8.45
N SER A 178 -11.82 -0.61 -8.90
CA SER A 178 -13.18 -0.53 -8.37
C SER A 178 -13.29 -0.89 -6.89
N ILE A 179 -12.52 -1.88 -6.41
CA ILE A 179 -12.46 -2.29 -5.00
C ILE A 179 -11.72 -1.24 -4.15
N LEU A 180 -10.62 -0.69 -4.66
CA LEU A 180 -9.85 0.35 -3.97
C LEU A 180 -10.67 1.63 -3.80
N THR A 181 -11.38 2.06 -4.85
CA THR A 181 -12.33 3.19 -4.78
C THR A 181 -13.41 2.93 -3.73
N LEU A 182 -14.01 1.73 -3.71
CA LEU A 182 -14.99 1.35 -2.69
C LEU A 182 -14.42 1.46 -1.27
N ILE A 183 -13.20 0.97 -1.03
CA ILE A 183 -12.53 1.06 0.29
C ILE A 183 -12.31 2.52 0.69
N LYS A 184 -11.86 3.36 -0.25
CA LYS A 184 -11.66 4.80 -0.03
C LYS A 184 -12.96 5.52 0.32
N ASP A 185 -14.05 5.19 -0.37
CA ASP A 185 -15.39 5.74 -0.09
C ASP A 185 -15.92 5.31 1.29
N ILE A 186 -15.69 4.05 1.66
CA ILE A 186 -16.04 3.52 2.98
C ILE A 186 -15.25 4.24 4.07
N ASN A 187 -13.92 4.38 3.90
CA ASN A 187 -13.08 5.13 4.84
C ASN A 187 -13.62 6.56 5.04
N ARG A 188 -13.89 7.28 3.95
CA ARG A 188 -14.41 8.65 4.00
C ARG A 188 -15.79 8.75 4.66
N LYS A 189 -16.71 7.83 4.34
CA LYS A 189 -18.09 7.84 4.84
C LYS A 189 -18.20 7.44 6.31
N LEU A 190 -17.38 6.47 6.73
CA LEU A 190 -17.49 5.88 8.06
C LEU A 190 -16.38 6.38 9.02
N GLY A 191 -15.36 7.08 8.54
CA GLY A 191 -14.24 7.56 9.35
C GLY A 191 -13.38 6.43 9.96
N ILE A 192 -13.42 5.22 9.39
CA ILE A 192 -12.67 4.06 9.90
C ILE A 192 -11.21 4.11 9.47
N THR A 193 -10.33 3.60 10.31
CA THR A 193 -8.92 3.41 9.96
C THR A 193 -8.78 2.17 9.06
N VAL A 194 -8.08 2.32 7.94
CA VAL A 194 -7.81 1.20 7.01
C VAL A 194 -6.32 0.90 6.97
N VAL A 195 -5.94 -0.36 7.15
CA VAL A 195 -4.55 -0.81 6.98
C VAL A 195 -4.50 -1.75 5.78
N VAL A 196 -3.78 -1.33 4.75
CA VAL A 196 -3.66 -2.08 3.49
C VAL A 196 -2.29 -2.73 3.41
N ILE A 197 -2.30 -4.06 3.28
CA ILE A 197 -1.09 -4.83 3.02
C ILE A 197 -1.05 -5.21 1.55
N THR A 198 0.07 -4.89 0.91
CA THR A 198 0.27 -5.19 -0.51
C THR A 198 1.77 -5.26 -0.85
N HIS A 199 2.08 -5.89 -1.95
CA HIS A 199 3.37 -5.78 -2.61
C HIS A 199 3.30 -4.91 -3.88
N GLN A 200 2.11 -4.38 -4.21
CA GLN A 200 1.85 -3.56 -5.39
C GLN A 200 1.87 -2.08 -5.02
N MET A 201 2.84 -1.36 -5.55
CA MET A 201 2.96 0.08 -5.32
C MET A 201 1.76 0.87 -5.83
N SER A 202 1.18 0.47 -6.97
CA SER A 202 -0.01 1.12 -7.54
C SER A 202 -1.21 1.16 -6.58
N VAL A 203 -1.37 0.15 -5.74
CA VAL A 203 -2.41 0.12 -4.70
C VAL A 203 -2.16 1.20 -3.65
N VAL A 204 -0.90 1.38 -3.24
CA VAL A 204 -0.52 2.40 -2.26
C VAL A 204 -0.69 3.81 -2.83
N GLU A 205 -0.25 4.02 -4.07
CA GLU A 205 -0.41 5.29 -4.80
C GLU A 205 -1.87 5.72 -4.90
N GLU A 206 -2.77 4.75 -5.12
CA GLU A 206 -4.17 5.02 -5.41
C GLU A 206 -4.97 5.43 -4.17
N ILE A 207 -4.72 4.80 -3.01
CA ILE A 207 -5.62 5.00 -1.86
C ILE A 207 -4.95 5.37 -0.54
N CYS A 208 -3.63 5.14 -0.36
CA CYS A 208 -3.00 5.35 0.94
C CYS A 208 -2.55 6.80 1.17
N ASP A 209 -2.65 7.26 2.41
CA ASP A 209 -2.15 8.56 2.86
C ASP A 209 -0.66 8.47 3.25
N SER A 210 -0.31 7.39 3.94
CA SER A 210 1.02 7.10 4.46
C SER A 210 1.37 5.63 4.27
N VAL A 211 2.65 5.32 4.32
CA VAL A 211 3.15 3.97 4.08
C VAL A 211 4.34 3.64 4.96
N ALA A 212 4.44 2.38 5.38
CA ALA A 212 5.64 1.79 5.95
C ALA A 212 6.18 0.69 5.02
N ILE A 213 7.48 0.70 4.79
CA ILE A 213 8.18 -0.29 3.99
C ILE A 213 8.80 -1.32 4.94
N LEU A 214 8.39 -2.56 4.78
CA LEU A 214 8.87 -3.70 5.55
C LEU A 214 9.86 -4.51 4.70
N ASP A 215 11.06 -4.74 5.22
CA ASP A 215 12.08 -5.59 4.59
C ASP A 215 12.77 -6.44 5.67
N GLY A 216 12.89 -7.76 5.45
CA GLY A 216 13.51 -8.68 6.41
C GLY A 216 12.91 -8.63 7.83
N GLY A 217 11.63 -8.31 7.97
CA GLY A 217 10.95 -8.22 9.27
C GLY A 217 11.18 -6.92 10.04
N VAL A 218 11.78 -5.90 9.44
CA VAL A 218 11.98 -4.57 10.04
C VAL A 218 11.30 -3.49 9.18
N VAL A 219 10.84 -2.40 9.80
CA VAL A 219 10.41 -1.20 9.08
C VAL A 219 11.66 -0.42 8.71
N VAL A 220 11.98 -0.38 7.41
CA VAL A 220 13.19 0.28 6.90
C VAL A 220 12.95 1.72 6.50
N GLU A 221 11.70 2.07 6.16
CA GLU A 221 11.30 3.44 5.82
C GLU A 221 9.81 3.62 6.08
N GLN A 222 9.39 4.82 6.50
CA GLN A 222 8.00 5.19 6.68
C GLN A 222 7.81 6.69 6.47
N GLY A 223 6.64 7.09 5.97
CA GLY A 223 6.32 8.49 5.71
C GLY A 223 5.02 8.63 4.92
N SER A 224 4.74 9.84 4.47
CA SER A 224 3.66 10.05 3.50
C SER A 224 3.98 9.33 2.19
N VAL A 225 2.96 8.91 1.45
CA VAL A 225 3.14 8.26 0.14
C VAL A 225 3.94 9.18 -0.78
N GLN A 226 3.62 10.49 -0.76
CA GLN A 226 4.30 11.50 -1.57
C GLN A 226 5.81 11.58 -1.27
N GLU A 227 6.21 11.60 0.02
CA GLU A 227 7.63 11.66 0.41
C GLU A 227 8.41 10.42 -0.02
N ILE A 228 7.83 9.23 0.21
CA ILE A 228 8.47 7.96 -0.15
C ILE A 228 8.64 7.82 -1.66
N PHE A 229 7.65 8.30 -2.44
CA PHE A 229 7.73 8.26 -3.90
C PHE A 229 8.67 9.32 -4.49
N ALA A 230 8.66 10.53 -3.92
CA ALA A 230 9.50 11.61 -4.41
C ALA A 230 11.00 11.39 -4.08
N ASN A 231 11.29 10.79 -2.91
CA ASN A 231 12.67 10.64 -2.44
C ASN A 231 12.85 9.35 -1.61
N PRO A 232 12.78 8.16 -2.25
CA PRO A 232 13.03 6.91 -1.55
C PRO A 232 14.48 6.82 -1.07
N LYS A 233 14.68 6.69 0.24
CA LYS A 233 16.01 6.73 0.88
C LYS A 233 16.68 5.37 0.90
N THR A 234 15.91 4.32 1.18
CA THR A 234 16.45 2.96 1.34
C THR A 234 16.49 2.19 0.03
N ALA A 235 17.38 1.21 -0.08
CA ALA A 235 17.45 0.32 -1.23
C ALA A 235 16.12 -0.45 -1.44
N ALA A 236 15.43 -0.82 -0.35
CA ALA A 236 14.13 -1.47 -0.41
C ALA A 236 13.05 -0.54 -0.99
N ALA A 237 13.01 0.73 -0.56
CA ALA A 237 12.10 1.74 -1.10
C ALA A 237 12.36 1.97 -2.59
N LYS A 238 13.62 2.19 -2.97
CA LYS A 238 14.03 2.38 -4.38
C LYS A 238 13.57 1.21 -5.26
N ARG A 239 13.75 -0.04 -4.82
CA ARG A 239 13.28 -1.24 -5.54
C ARG A 239 11.76 -1.32 -5.67
N LEU A 240 11.01 -0.86 -4.66
CA LEU A 240 9.54 -0.90 -4.68
C LEU A 240 8.94 0.23 -5.51
N VAL A 241 9.48 1.44 -5.39
CA VAL A 241 9.01 2.62 -6.14
C VAL A 241 9.35 2.50 -7.63
N ALA A 242 10.51 1.94 -7.95
CA ALA A 242 10.99 1.72 -9.31
C ALA A 242 11.42 0.26 -9.52
N PRO A 243 10.47 -0.71 -9.58
CA PRO A 243 10.77 -2.14 -9.62
C PRO A 243 11.60 -2.58 -10.85
N ASN A 244 11.63 -1.75 -11.89
CA ASN A 244 12.47 -1.95 -13.08
C ASN A 244 13.68 -1.00 -13.08
N GLY A 245 14.09 -0.49 -11.90
CA GLY A 245 15.14 0.52 -11.78
C GLY A 245 14.76 1.88 -12.40
N GLY A 246 13.43 2.22 -12.48
CA GLY A 246 12.87 3.06 -13.51
C GLY A 246 13.18 2.42 -14.86
N SER A 247 12.52 2.66 -15.98
CA SER A 247 12.85 1.99 -17.25
C SER A 247 14.34 2.11 -17.69
N ALA A 248 15.18 2.62 -16.82
CA ALA A 248 16.63 2.82 -16.91
C ALA A 248 17.50 1.72 -16.29
N ALA A 249 16.92 0.70 -15.61
CA ALA A 249 17.69 -0.51 -15.27
C ALA A 249 17.77 -1.49 -16.46
N ARG A 250 17.16 -1.13 -17.59
CA ARG A 250 17.51 -1.80 -18.85
C ARG A 250 18.90 -1.37 -19.24
N ASP A 251 19.85 -2.22 -18.88
CA ASP A 251 21.23 -2.20 -19.37
C ASP A 251 21.96 -0.83 -19.28
N LEU A 252 22.25 -0.37 -18.06
CA LEU A 252 23.37 0.58 -17.87
C LEU A 252 24.68 0.00 -18.44
N SER A 253 24.77 -1.33 -18.57
CA SER A 253 25.85 -2.03 -19.27
C SER A 253 25.91 -1.76 -20.78
N SER A 254 24.85 -1.19 -21.38
CA SER A 254 24.81 -0.83 -22.80
C SER A 254 25.36 0.57 -23.10
N PHE A 255 25.63 1.40 -22.05
CA PHE A 255 26.24 2.71 -22.25
C PHE A 255 27.74 2.62 -22.23
N ALA A 256 28.39 3.38 -23.16
CA ALA A 256 29.82 3.48 -23.15
C ALA A 256 30.34 4.19 -21.87
N PRO A 257 31.53 3.86 -21.38
CA PRO A 257 32.09 4.53 -20.18
C PRO A 257 32.17 6.06 -20.29
N ASP A 258 32.17 6.61 -21.51
CA ASP A 258 32.21 8.05 -21.78
C ASP A 258 30.79 8.67 -21.95
N ASP A 259 29.73 7.90 -21.80
CA ASP A 259 28.37 8.43 -21.92
C ASP A 259 27.97 9.16 -20.64
N HIS A 260 27.66 10.44 -20.76
CA HIS A 260 27.15 11.26 -19.66
C HIS A 260 25.64 11.05 -19.51
N VAL A 261 25.25 10.22 -18.56
CA VAL A 261 23.83 9.91 -18.30
C VAL A 261 23.43 10.47 -16.95
N VAL A 262 22.29 11.18 -16.93
CA VAL A 262 21.72 11.73 -15.69
C VAL A 262 20.30 11.28 -15.51
N ARG A 263 19.95 11.03 -14.24
CA ARG A 263 18.57 10.86 -13.82
C ARG A 263 18.04 12.18 -13.30
N VAL A 264 16.96 12.64 -13.90
CA VAL A 264 16.25 13.86 -13.50
C VAL A 264 14.93 13.44 -12.86
N THR A 265 14.76 13.77 -11.57
CA THR A 265 13.51 13.54 -10.83
C THR A 265 12.81 14.87 -10.63
N PHE A 266 11.49 14.89 -10.88
CA PHE A 266 10.67 16.09 -10.72
C PHE A 266 9.43 15.79 -9.89
N ASN A 267 8.97 16.80 -9.14
CA ASN A 267 7.84 16.67 -8.25
C ASN A 267 6.88 17.84 -8.39
N GLY A 268 5.58 17.57 -8.24
CA GLY A 268 4.52 18.58 -8.19
C GLY A 268 4.53 19.54 -9.38
N SER A 269 4.62 20.82 -9.13
CA SER A 269 4.53 21.88 -10.15
C SER A 269 5.69 21.89 -11.16
N SER A 270 6.81 21.24 -10.85
CA SER A 270 7.97 21.18 -11.76
C SER A 270 7.76 20.21 -12.92
N ALA A 271 6.89 19.23 -12.78
CA ALA A 271 6.57 18.28 -13.84
C ALA A 271 5.88 18.90 -15.06
N ALA A 272 5.16 20.00 -14.87
CA ALA A 272 4.50 20.74 -15.96
C ALA A 272 5.46 21.61 -16.79
N LYS A 273 6.71 21.79 -16.34
CA LYS A 273 7.69 22.62 -17.07
C LYS A 273 8.35 21.81 -18.18
N PRO A 274 8.46 22.37 -19.40
CA PRO A 274 9.09 21.70 -20.54
C PRO A 274 10.62 21.71 -20.42
N LEU A 275 11.19 21.02 -19.41
CA LEU A 275 12.61 21.08 -19.03
C LEU A 275 13.56 20.86 -20.22
N VAL A 276 13.35 19.79 -21.00
CA VAL A 276 14.19 19.44 -22.14
C VAL A 276 14.07 20.49 -23.24
N ALA A 277 12.86 20.96 -23.52
CA ALA A 277 12.63 22.02 -24.51
C ALA A 277 13.22 23.35 -24.09
N SER A 278 13.12 23.72 -22.81
CA SER A 278 13.72 24.95 -22.27
C SER A 278 15.25 24.92 -22.32
N LEU A 279 15.85 23.76 -21.99
CA LEU A 279 17.31 23.59 -22.11
C LEU A 279 17.77 23.79 -23.58
N ALA A 280 17.05 23.20 -24.52
CA ALA A 280 17.36 23.36 -25.93
C ALA A 280 17.20 24.83 -26.40
N ALA A 281 16.10 25.49 -26.01
CA ALA A 281 15.80 26.86 -26.43
C ALA A 281 16.72 27.91 -25.80
N GLU A 282 17.08 27.75 -24.51
CA GLU A 282 17.83 28.77 -23.77
C GLU A 282 19.35 28.56 -23.83
N LYS A 283 19.81 27.32 -23.95
CA LYS A 283 21.22 26.95 -23.95
C LYS A 283 21.72 26.41 -25.28
N GLY A 284 20.83 26.05 -26.19
CA GLY A 284 21.18 25.36 -27.44
C GLY A 284 21.66 23.94 -27.26
N ILE A 285 21.53 23.38 -26.05
CA ILE A 285 22.02 22.04 -25.71
C ILE A 285 20.93 21.02 -25.94
N LEU A 286 21.22 20.02 -26.77
CA LEU A 286 20.32 18.90 -27.07
C LEU A 286 20.66 17.70 -26.20
N VAL A 287 19.61 17.06 -25.64
CA VAL A 287 19.74 15.83 -24.84
C VAL A 287 18.82 14.75 -25.39
N SER A 288 19.23 13.50 -25.27
CA SER A 288 18.39 12.36 -25.66
C SER A 288 17.60 11.85 -24.45
N VAL A 289 16.29 11.69 -24.59
CA VAL A 289 15.45 11.06 -23.58
C VAL A 289 15.54 9.54 -23.77
N LEU A 290 16.19 8.88 -22.84
CA LEU A 290 16.36 7.41 -22.87
C LEU A 290 15.14 6.72 -22.29
N SER A 291 14.57 7.30 -21.23
CA SER A 291 13.30 6.89 -20.65
C SER A 291 12.64 8.03 -19.90
N ALA A 292 11.32 7.99 -19.80
CA ALA A 292 10.54 8.89 -18.96
C ALA A 292 9.38 8.09 -18.34
N ASP A 293 9.18 8.29 -17.03
CA ASP A 293 8.06 7.74 -16.28
C ASP A 293 7.41 8.87 -15.48
N THR A 294 6.10 9.02 -15.63
CA THR A 294 5.33 10.05 -14.93
C THR A 294 4.12 9.44 -14.28
N ARG A 295 3.82 9.88 -13.05
CA ARG A 295 2.70 9.38 -12.25
C ARG A 295 1.95 10.55 -11.62
N ASP A 296 0.64 10.43 -11.56
CA ASP A 296 -0.20 11.36 -10.82
C ASP A 296 -0.46 10.79 -9.42
N LEU A 297 -0.03 11.54 -8.40
CA LEU A 297 -0.28 11.22 -7.00
C LEU A 297 -1.11 12.35 -6.40
N SER A 298 -2.39 12.07 -6.15
CA SER A 298 -3.33 13.03 -5.55
C SER A 298 -3.43 14.38 -6.29
N GLY A 299 -3.40 14.36 -7.63
CA GLY A 299 -3.48 15.55 -8.46
C GLY A 299 -2.14 16.30 -8.62
N GLN A 300 -1.04 15.71 -8.18
CA GLN A 300 0.31 16.21 -8.43
C GLN A 300 1.09 15.19 -9.26
N CYS A 301 1.73 15.68 -10.33
CA CYS A 301 2.54 14.84 -11.21
C CYS A 301 3.95 14.68 -10.62
N TYR A 302 4.38 13.45 -10.47
CA TYR A 302 5.73 13.06 -10.09
C TYR A 302 6.33 12.23 -11.20
N GLY A 303 7.65 12.28 -11.36
CA GLY A 303 8.27 11.44 -12.36
C GLY A 303 9.79 11.54 -12.38
N SER A 304 10.35 10.69 -13.22
CA SER A 304 11.77 10.72 -13.52
C SER A 304 12.02 10.54 -15.00
N MET A 305 13.07 11.17 -15.50
CA MET A 305 13.61 10.97 -16.83
C MET A 305 15.05 10.54 -16.73
N LEU A 306 15.45 9.60 -17.59
CA LEU A 306 16.85 9.31 -17.84
C LEU A 306 17.26 10.02 -19.13
N LEU A 307 18.23 10.88 -19.02
CA LEU A 307 18.69 11.71 -20.12
C LEU A 307 20.15 11.39 -20.41
N LYS A 308 20.48 11.20 -21.69
CA LYS A 308 21.84 11.19 -22.17
C LYS A 308 22.22 12.60 -22.58
N LEU A 309 23.23 13.14 -21.93
CA LEU A 309 23.78 14.46 -22.18
C LEU A 309 24.76 14.42 -23.37
N PRO A 310 25.17 15.57 -23.91
CA PRO A 310 26.20 15.62 -24.96
C PRO A 310 27.49 14.93 -24.57
N ALA A 311 28.21 14.44 -25.57
CA ALA A 311 29.52 13.81 -25.34
C ALA A 311 30.58 14.85 -24.91
N ASP A 312 30.41 16.13 -25.26
CA ASP A 312 31.27 17.19 -24.78
C ASP A 312 31.04 17.43 -23.28
N LEU A 313 32.11 17.32 -22.50
CA LEU A 313 32.06 17.39 -21.04
C LEU A 313 31.58 18.75 -20.52
N ASP A 314 31.91 19.85 -21.20
CA ASP A 314 31.54 21.18 -20.77
C ASP A 314 30.06 21.44 -21.07
N GLU A 315 29.54 21.01 -22.21
CA GLU A 315 28.12 21.05 -22.52
C GLU A 315 27.32 20.16 -21.56
N ALA A 316 27.82 18.95 -21.26
CA ALA A 316 27.17 18.04 -20.30
C ALA A 316 27.08 18.65 -18.89
N LYS A 317 28.16 19.28 -18.41
CA LYS A 317 28.16 20.01 -17.13
C LYS A 317 27.20 21.21 -17.13
N GLN A 318 27.14 21.97 -18.22
CA GLN A 318 26.20 23.09 -18.36
C GLN A 318 24.76 22.62 -18.34
N ALA A 319 24.44 21.53 -19.05
CA ALA A 319 23.12 20.93 -19.05
C ALA A 319 22.70 20.46 -17.65
N ALA A 320 23.58 19.73 -16.95
CA ALA A 320 23.34 19.28 -15.58
C ALA A 320 23.15 20.44 -14.61
N ALA A 321 23.98 21.48 -14.70
CA ALA A 321 23.88 22.68 -13.87
C ALA A 321 22.57 23.46 -14.13
N TYR A 322 22.17 23.61 -15.38
CA TYR A 322 20.90 24.23 -15.75
C TYR A 322 19.70 23.50 -15.15
N MET A 323 19.69 22.17 -15.26
CA MET A 323 18.62 21.35 -14.72
C MET A 323 18.58 21.40 -13.19
N ARG A 324 19.75 21.33 -12.50
CA ARG A 324 19.84 21.47 -11.02
C ARG A 324 19.36 22.81 -10.51
N ALA A 325 19.48 23.88 -11.30
CA ALA A 325 19.01 25.22 -10.92
C ALA A 325 17.48 25.36 -10.98
N GLN A 326 16.76 24.42 -11.59
CA GLN A 326 15.30 24.49 -11.67
C GLN A 326 14.65 24.05 -10.35
N PRO A 327 13.69 24.83 -9.82
CA PRO A 327 13.03 24.49 -8.56
C PRO A 327 12.23 23.19 -8.69
N GLY A 328 12.36 22.30 -7.71
CA GLY A 328 11.65 21.02 -7.66
C GLY A 328 12.23 19.94 -8.56
N ILE A 329 13.45 20.11 -9.05
CA ILE A 329 14.17 19.14 -9.86
C ILE A 329 15.42 18.65 -9.11
N THR A 330 15.61 17.34 -9.10
CA THR A 330 16.82 16.69 -8.59
C THR A 330 17.52 15.99 -9.74
N VAL A 331 18.85 16.18 -9.85
CA VAL A 331 19.67 15.59 -10.91
C VAL A 331 20.76 14.73 -10.27
N GLU A 332 20.74 13.44 -10.55
CA GLU A 332 21.73 12.45 -10.12
C GLU A 332 22.51 11.95 -11.35
N GLU A 333 23.83 11.90 -11.25
CA GLU A 333 24.66 11.27 -12.27
C GLU A 333 24.56 9.76 -12.15
N VAL A 334 24.35 9.10 -13.28
CA VAL A 334 24.23 7.65 -13.37
C VAL A 334 25.52 7.12 -13.99
N THR A 335 26.45 6.69 -13.15
CA THR A 335 27.68 6.00 -13.59
C THR A 335 27.37 4.53 -13.74
N GLY A 336 27.72 3.94 -14.89
CA GLY A 336 27.71 2.48 -15.03
C GLY A 336 28.84 1.89 -14.18
N GLU A 337 28.48 1.14 -13.13
CA GLU A 337 29.38 0.21 -12.45
C GLU A 337 29.32 -1.16 -13.11
#